data_bc90d08cb51a678774371cc4d2dc01e8
#
_entry.id   bc90d08cb51a678774371cc4d2dc01e8
#
_cell.length_a   1.000
_cell.length_b   1.000
_cell.length_c   1.000
_cell.angle_alpha   90.00
_cell.angle_beta   90.00
_cell.angle_gamma   90.00
#
_symmetry.space_group_name_H-M   'P 1'
#
loop_
_entity.id
_entity.type
_entity.pdbx_description
1 polymer ?
#
loop_
_entity_poly.entity_id
_entity_poly.type
_entity_poly.pdbx_seq_one_letter_code
_entity_poly.pdbx_strand_id
1 'polypeptide(L)'
;MILGWDDHMNHHELIWTISCIAVSMFGLFIRALTIGYTPRGTSGRNTKEGQVAEFLNTKGIYSMVRHPLYLGNYFMWLGIIMYVGNWWFTVLCSMLFWVYYERIMFAEEAFLTRKFGARYKEWSKNRPPFFPKFSKYEPAEVSFSIRNVLKREYNGFFAVFISFAFIHVIKNYIEFESLDWEMLIDPIWLYLLPISFVIFVTLRTLKKKTKVLDVEGREYVG
;
A
#
# COMPACT_ATOMS: atom_id res chain seq x y z
N MET A 1 -0.60 7.12 -39.56
CA MET A 1 0.66 6.48 -39.09
C MET A 1 0.56 6.44 -37.60
N ILE A 2 -0.18 5.44 -37.12
CA ILE A 2 -0.48 5.18 -35.72
C ILE A 2 0.69 4.37 -35.22
N LEU A 3 1.35 4.92 -34.18
CA LEU A 3 2.46 4.41 -33.39
C LEU A 3 2.72 2.93 -33.63
N GLY A 4 3.80 2.62 -34.37
CA GLY A 4 4.31 1.26 -34.45
C GLY A 4 4.68 0.80 -33.05
N TRP A 5 3.92 -0.11 -32.56
CA TRP A 5 4.28 -0.97 -31.44
C TRP A 5 5.25 -2.03 -32.02
N ASP A 6 6.45 -1.58 -32.39
CA ASP A 6 7.50 -2.50 -32.76
C ASP A 6 7.99 -3.18 -31.49
N ASP A 7 7.78 -4.44 -31.46
CA ASP A 7 8.32 -5.64 -30.79
C ASP A 7 9.47 -5.54 -29.77
N HIS A 8 9.66 -4.42 -29.07
CA HIS A 8 10.76 -4.32 -28.10
C HIS A 8 10.44 -4.93 -26.74
N MET A 9 9.16 -5.12 -26.37
CA MET A 9 8.81 -5.86 -25.17
C MET A 9 8.39 -7.28 -25.53
N ASN A 10 9.23 -8.26 -25.22
CA ASN A 10 8.90 -9.66 -25.35
C ASN A 10 7.58 -9.94 -24.59
N HIS A 11 6.68 -10.72 -25.17
CA HIS A 11 5.38 -11.05 -24.59
C HIS A 11 5.49 -11.56 -23.12
N HIS A 12 6.55 -12.28 -22.79
CA HIS A 12 6.85 -12.71 -21.44
C HIS A 12 7.16 -11.57 -20.48
N GLU A 13 7.86 -10.52 -20.92
CA GLU A 13 8.19 -9.35 -20.11
C GLU A 13 6.96 -8.51 -19.82
N LEU A 14 6.06 -8.36 -20.79
CA LEU A 14 4.80 -7.68 -20.59
C LEU A 14 3.93 -8.39 -19.55
N ILE A 15 3.78 -9.71 -19.65
CA ILE A 15 3.04 -10.53 -18.68
C ILE A 15 3.67 -10.42 -17.29
N TRP A 16 4.99 -10.46 -17.20
CA TRP A 16 5.71 -10.31 -15.93
C TRP A 16 5.48 -8.93 -15.32
N THR A 17 5.61 -7.87 -16.11
CA THR A 17 5.36 -6.48 -15.68
C THR A 17 3.95 -6.31 -15.15
N ILE A 18 2.95 -6.78 -15.89
CA ILE A 18 1.54 -6.74 -15.47
C ILE A 18 1.33 -7.52 -14.18
N SER A 19 1.94 -8.71 -14.05
CA SER A 19 1.84 -9.53 -12.85
C SER A 19 2.44 -8.83 -11.62
N CYS A 20 3.59 -8.20 -11.75
CA CYS A 20 4.23 -7.44 -10.69
C CYS A 20 3.40 -6.22 -10.27
N ILE A 21 2.85 -5.48 -11.24
CA ILE A 21 1.94 -4.36 -10.99
C ILE A 21 0.68 -4.88 -10.27
N ALA A 22 0.10 -6.00 -10.73
CA ALA A 22 -1.10 -6.58 -10.10
C ALA A 22 -0.85 -6.96 -8.63
N VAL A 23 0.32 -7.52 -8.30
CA VAL A 23 0.71 -7.81 -6.90
C VAL A 23 0.78 -6.53 -6.07
N SER A 24 1.40 -5.47 -6.58
CA SER A 24 1.45 -4.17 -5.87
C SER A 24 0.06 -3.54 -5.71
N MET A 25 -0.77 -3.61 -6.74
CA MET A 25 -2.15 -3.10 -6.70
C MET A 25 -3.03 -3.91 -5.74
N PHE A 26 -2.79 -5.22 -5.61
CA PHE A 26 -3.44 -6.04 -4.59
C PHE A 26 -3.10 -5.56 -3.18
N GLY A 27 -1.84 -5.20 -2.92
CA GLY A 27 -1.43 -4.57 -1.66
C GLY A 27 -2.17 -3.26 -1.39
N LEU A 28 -2.26 -2.40 -2.40
CA LEU A 28 -3.00 -1.14 -2.33
C LEU A 28 -4.51 -1.37 -2.10
N PHE A 29 -5.07 -2.41 -2.70
CA PHE A 29 -6.47 -2.82 -2.51
C PHE A 29 -6.74 -3.24 -1.05
N ILE A 30 -5.86 -4.06 -0.44
CA ILE A 30 -5.97 -4.41 0.99
C ILE A 30 -5.98 -3.14 1.85
N ARG A 31 -5.09 -2.18 1.56
CA ARG A 31 -5.04 -0.91 2.28
C ARG A 31 -6.29 -0.07 2.04
N ALA A 32 -6.77 -0.01 0.82
CA ALA A 32 -7.99 0.71 0.46
C ALA A 32 -9.21 0.15 1.21
N LEU A 33 -9.37 -1.17 1.25
CA LEU A 33 -10.42 -1.82 2.03
C LEU A 33 -10.27 -1.50 3.52
N THR A 34 -9.06 -1.61 4.07
CA THR A 34 -8.80 -1.32 5.48
C THR A 34 -9.18 0.12 5.83
N ILE A 35 -8.68 1.08 5.06
CA ILE A 35 -8.91 2.51 5.29
C ILE A 35 -10.35 2.91 4.99
N GLY A 36 -10.95 2.30 3.95
CA GLY A 36 -12.34 2.56 3.56
C GLY A 36 -13.34 2.23 4.66
N TYR A 37 -13.05 1.20 5.47
CA TYR A 37 -13.88 0.77 6.60
C TYR A 37 -13.34 1.19 7.98
N THR A 38 -12.36 2.08 8.05
CA THR A 38 -11.78 2.50 9.33
C THR A 38 -12.51 3.73 9.89
N PRO A 39 -13.04 3.70 11.13
CA PRO A 39 -13.56 4.87 11.83
C PRO A 39 -12.49 5.94 12.07
N ARG A 40 -12.92 7.18 12.34
CA ARG A 40 -12.02 8.28 12.67
C ARG A 40 -11.38 8.01 14.05
N GLY A 41 -10.10 8.38 14.21
CA GLY A 41 -9.39 8.24 15.49
C GLY A 41 -8.88 6.83 15.83
N THR A 42 -9.15 5.81 14.99
CA THR A 42 -8.78 4.42 15.30
C THR A 42 -7.47 3.94 14.67
N SER A 43 -6.90 4.66 13.71
CA SER A 43 -5.64 4.24 13.10
C SER A 43 -4.45 4.86 13.82
N GLY A 44 -3.54 4.02 14.29
CA GLY A 44 -2.24 4.46 14.78
C GLY A 44 -1.51 5.25 13.70
N ARG A 45 -1.55 6.57 13.78
CA ARG A 45 -0.69 7.43 12.98
C ARG A 45 0.55 7.71 13.79
N ASN A 46 1.72 7.50 13.22
CA ASN A 46 2.93 8.14 13.70
C ASN A 46 2.81 9.63 13.42
N THR A 47 2.54 10.39 14.43
CA THR A 47 2.60 11.86 14.42
C THR A 47 3.95 12.30 14.99
N LYS A 48 4.25 13.61 14.93
CA LYS A 48 5.43 14.18 15.62
C LYS A 48 5.43 13.93 17.14
N GLU A 49 4.24 13.65 17.70
CA GLU A 49 4.01 13.37 19.11
C GLU A 49 4.01 11.84 19.42
N GLY A 50 4.37 11.00 18.45
CA GLY A 50 4.36 9.55 18.56
C GLY A 50 3.11 8.89 17.97
N GLN A 51 2.81 7.66 18.41
CA GLN A 51 1.64 6.91 17.97
C GLN A 51 0.38 7.44 18.65
N VAL A 52 -0.62 7.83 17.86
CA VAL A 52 -1.91 8.31 18.36
C VAL A 52 -3.01 7.36 17.92
N ALA A 53 -3.67 6.72 18.87
CA ALA A 53 -4.89 5.94 18.66
C ALA A 53 -5.88 6.37 19.75
N GLU A 54 -6.97 7.01 19.39
CA GLU A 54 -8.02 7.40 20.36
C GLU A 54 -8.86 6.18 20.74
N PHE A 55 -9.13 5.33 19.77
CA PHE A 55 -9.96 4.12 19.92
C PHE A 55 -9.26 2.90 19.31
N LEU A 56 -9.54 1.72 19.89
CA LEU A 56 -9.08 0.44 19.38
C LEU A 56 -10.07 -0.08 18.33
N ASN A 57 -9.70 -0.09 17.05
CA ASN A 57 -10.52 -0.72 16.02
C ASN A 57 -10.36 -2.24 16.05
N THR A 58 -11.45 -2.96 16.30
CA THR A 58 -11.49 -4.42 16.41
C THR A 58 -12.36 -5.08 15.34
N LYS A 59 -13.04 -4.29 14.49
CA LYS A 59 -14.01 -4.73 13.49
C LYS A 59 -13.48 -4.62 12.06
N GLY A 60 -14.26 -5.10 11.09
CA GLY A 60 -13.87 -5.14 9.69
C GLY A 60 -12.63 -6.01 9.50
N ILE A 61 -11.64 -5.56 8.72
CA ILE A 61 -10.40 -6.29 8.47
C ILE A 61 -9.60 -6.51 9.75
N TYR A 62 -9.68 -5.60 10.72
CA TYR A 62 -9.03 -5.75 12.03
C TYR A 62 -9.60 -6.89 12.88
N SER A 63 -10.76 -7.42 12.56
CA SER A 63 -11.26 -8.65 13.21
C SER A 63 -10.52 -9.90 12.75
N MET A 64 -9.89 -9.88 11.58
CA MET A 64 -9.19 -11.03 10.98
C MET A 64 -7.68 -11.01 11.22
N VAL A 65 -7.08 -9.81 11.28
CA VAL A 65 -5.62 -9.60 11.35
C VAL A 65 -5.32 -8.30 12.11
N ARG A 66 -4.23 -8.31 12.90
CA ARG A 66 -3.89 -7.14 13.73
C ARG A 66 -3.31 -5.98 12.93
N HIS A 67 -2.53 -6.28 11.88
CA HIS A 67 -1.78 -5.28 11.10
C HIS A 67 -2.11 -5.32 9.59
N PRO A 68 -3.37 -5.09 9.18
CA PRO A 68 -3.78 -5.21 7.78
C PRO A 68 -3.09 -4.21 6.85
N LEU A 69 -2.73 -3.03 7.35
CA LEU A 69 -2.02 -2.02 6.56
C LEU A 69 -0.57 -2.45 6.25
N TYR A 70 0.07 -3.19 7.16
CA TYR A 70 1.42 -3.73 6.92
C TYR A 70 1.40 -4.92 5.97
N LEU A 71 0.35 -5.73 6.02
CA LEU A 71 0.09 -6.75 5.00
C LEU A 71 -0.04 -6.13 3.61
N GLY A 72 -0.83 -5.05 3.48
CA GLY A 72 -0.95 -4.31 2.23
C GLY A 72 0.39 -3.71 1.77
N ASN A 73 1.18 -3.12 2.70
CA ASN A 73 2.52 -2.64 2.39
C ASN A 73 3.42 -3.74 1.84
N TYR A 74 3.37 -4.94 2.43
CA TYR A 74 4.17 -6.07 1.97
C TYR A 74 3.91 -6.38 0.50
N PHE A 75 2.64 -6.53 0.09
CA PHE A 75 2.31 -6.80 -1.30
C PHE A 75 2.67 -5.64 -2.24
N MET A 76 2.53 -4.39 -1.80
CA MET A 76 2.97 -3.23 -2.59
C MET A 76 4.49 -3.31 -2.87
N TRP A 77 5.30 -3.57 -1.84
CA TRP A 77 6.74 -3.75 -1.99
C TRP A 77 7.11 -5.03 -2.74
N LEU A 78 6.41 -6.13 -2.49
CA LEU A 78 6.68 -7.41 -3.13
C LEU A 78 6.60 -7.30 -4.65
N GLY A 79 5.54 -6.68 -5.20
CA GLY A 79 5.44 -6.48 -6.64
C GLY A 79 6.59 -5.66 -7.22
N ILE A 80 6.99 -4.57 -6.54
CA ILE A 80 8.11 -3.72 -6.94
C ILE A 80 9.43 -4.52 -6.93
N ILE A 81 9.67 -5.32 -5.88
CA ILE A 81 10.88 -6.12 -5.74
C ILE A 81 10.93 -7.25 -6.78
N MET A 82 9.80 -7.93 -7.02
CA MET A 82 9.67 -8.96 -8.05
C MET A 82 9.99 -8.42 -9.45
N TYR A 83 9.69 -7.16 -9.71
CA TYR A 83 9.94 -6.52 -11.00
C TYR A 83 11.44 -6.44 -11.36
N VAL A 84 12.33 -6.51 -10.38
CA VAL A 84 13.79 -6.65 -10.61
C VAL A 84 14.12 -7.94 -11.38
N GLY A 85 13.27 -8.97 -11.29
CA GLY A 85 13.43 -10.21 -12.04
C GLY A 85 14.39 -11.22 -11.39
N ASN A 86 14.78 -11.00 -10.13
CA ASN A 86 15.72 -11.87 -9.43
C ASN A 86 15.06 -12.50 -8.19
N TRP A 87 14.90 -13.83 -8.18
CA TRP A 87 14.16 -14.55 -7.12
C TRP A 87 14.83 -14.47 -5.74
N TRP A 88 16.17 -14.65 -5.68
CA TRP A 88 16.87 -14.62 -4.40
C TRP A 88 16.90 -13.21 -3.82
N PHE A 89 16.99 -12.17 -4.66
CA PHE A 89 16.84 -10.78 -4.24
C PHE A 89 15.45 -10.52 -3.66
N THR A 90 14.41 -11.09 -4.29
CA THR A 90 13.03 -11.00 -3.78
C THR A 90 12.91 -11.65 -2.40
N VAL A 91 13.51 -12.82 -2.19
CA VAL A 91 13.53 -13.50 -0.88
C VAL A 91 14.26 -12.66 0.16
N LEU A 92 15.48 -12.17 -0.17
CA LEU A 92 16.28 -11.36 0.74
C LEU A 92 15.53 -10.08 1.16
N CYS A 93 14.98 -9.34 0.22
CA CYS A 93 14.21 -8.13 0.50
C CYS A 93 12.94 -8.43 1.32
N SER A 94 12.26 -9.55 1.07
CA SER A 94 11.11 -9.99 1.87
C SER A 94 11.52 -10.31 3.31
N MET A 95 12.67 -10.93 3.53
CA MET A 95 13.19 -11.18 4.89
C MET A 95 13.55 -9.87 5.60
N LEU A 96 14.19 -8.94 4.91
CA LEU A 96 14.51 -7.61 5.46
C LEU A 96 13.23 -6.82 5.79
N PHE A 97 12.23 -6.89 4.91
CA PHE A 97 10.90 -6.32 5.16
C PHE A 97 10.29 -6.89 6.43
N TRP A 98 10.32 -8.22 6.57
CA TRP A 98 9.78 -8.91 7.74
C TRP A 98 10.46 -8.44 9.03
N VAL A 99 11.78 -8.47 9.10
CA VAL A 99 12.55 -8.04 10.28
C VAL A 99 12.25 -6.58 10.64
N TYR A 100 12.16 -5.70 9.64
CA TYR A 100 11.85 -4.29 9.85
C TYR A 100 10.43 -4.08 10.38
N TYR A 101 9.44 -4.71 9.74
CA TYR A 101 8.03 -4.55 10.12
C TYR A 101 7.68 -5.28 11.43
N GLU A 102 8.33 -6.39 11.74
CA GLU A 102 8.18 -7.05 13.05
C GLU A 102 8.51 -6.09 14.19
N ARG A 103 9.59 -5.33 14.08
CA ARG A 103 9.97 -4.33 15.08
C ARG A 103 8.94 -3.21 15.21
N ILE A 104 8.39 -2.76 14.09
CA ILE A 104 7.33 -1.74 14.08
C ILE A 104 6.07 -2.29 14.73
N MET A 105 5.65 -3.50 14.36
CA MET A 105 4.48 -4.18 14.93
C MET A 105 4.65 -4.35 16.43
N PHE A 106 5.82 -4.80 16.89
CA PHE A 106 6.12 -4.96 18.30
C PHE A 106 6.00 -3.63 19.08
N ALA A 107 6.55 -2.57 18.56
CA ALA A 107 6.46 -1.24 19.18
C ALA A 107 5.01 -0.73 19.23
N GLU A 108 4.22 -0.94 18.16
CA GLU A 108 2.81 -0.59 18.11
C GLU A 108 1.97 -1.40 19.09
N GLU A 109 2.18 -2.72 19.17
CA GLU A 109 1.50 -3.60 20.11
C GLU A 109 1.83 -3.27 21.57
N ALA A 110 3.08 -2.92 21.85
CA ALA A 110 3.48 -2.44 23.18
C ALA A 110 2.77 -1.14 23.56
N PHE A 111 2.65 -0.19 22.62
CA PHE A 111 1.89 1.04 22.81
C PHE A 111 0.40 0.76 23.04
N LEU A 112 -0.24 -0.05 22.19
CA LEU A 112 -1.65 -0.40 22.31
C LEU A 112 -1.95 -1.17 23.62
N THR A 113 -1.03 -2.05 24.03
CA THR A 113 -1.13 -2.75 25.31
C THR A 113 -1.09 -1.80 26.49
N ARG A 114 -0.19 -0.81 26.49
CA ARG A 114 -0.13 0.21 27.55
C ARG A 114 -1.39 1.07 27.57
N LYS A 115 -1.90 1.42 26.39
CA LYS A 115 -3.03 2.34 26.27
C LYS A 115 -4.38 1.70 26.58
N PHE A 116 -4.64 0.50 26.06
CA PHE A 116 -5.93 -0.19 26.12
C PHE A 116 -5.96 -1.39 27.08
N GLY A 117 -4.82 -1.77 27.67
CA GLY A 117 -4.72 -2.76 28.73
C GLY A 117 -5.33 -4.11 28.38
N ALA A 118 -6.23 -4.58 29.24
CA ALA A 118 -6.91 -5.88 29.12
C ALA A 118 -7.72 -5.99 27.80
N ARG A 119 -8.39 -4.92 27.36
CA ARG A 119 -9.18 -4.89 26.12
C ARG A 119 -8.33 -5.26 24.89
N TYR A 120 -7.11 -4.70 24.79
CA TYR A 120 -6.18 -5.05 23.71
C TYR A 120 -5.71 -6.50 23.81
N LYS A 121 -5.31 -6.96 25.00
CA LYS A 121 -4.81 -8.32 25.22
C LYS A 121 -5.86 -9.38 24.86
N GLU A 122 -7.12 -9.18 25.24
CA GLU A 122 -8.21 -10.08 24.91
C GLU A 122 -8.47 -10.12 23.41
N TRP A 123 -8.56 -8.94 22.77
CA TRP A 123 -8.77 -8.86 21.33
C TRP A 123 -7.62 -9.50 20.56
N SER A 124 -6.37 -9.22 20.92
CA SER A 124 -5.17 -9.69 20.18
C SER A 124 -4.90 -11.18 20.33
N LYS A 125 -5.34 -11.81 21.42
CA LYS A 125 -5.10 -13.24 21.77
C LYS A 125 -5.50 -14.21 20.65
N ASN A 126 -6.58 -13.92 19.94
CA ASN A 126 -7.15 -14.81 18.91
C ASN A 126 -7.00 -14.25 17.48
N ARG A 127 -6.23 -13.20 17.28
CA ARG A 127 -6.03 -12.56 15.99
C ARG A 127 -4.55 -12.55 15.62
N PRO A 128 -4.17 -13.17 14.49
CA PRO A 128 -2.77 -13.22 14.08
C PRO A 128 -2.25 -11.81 13.70
N PRO A 129 -0.95 -11.58 13.83
CA PRO A 129 -0.38 -10.26 13.51
C PRO A 129 -0.44 -9.95 12.02
N PHE A 130 -0.22 -10.94 11.13
CA PHE A 130 0.04 -10.70 9.71
C PHE A 130 -0.85 -11.53 8.77
N PHE A 131 -0.98 -12.84 8.96
CA PHE A 131 -1.81 -13.69 8.09
C PHE A 131 -3.28 -13.68 8.52
N PRO A 132 -4.22 -13.22 7.67
CA PRO A 132 -5.62 -13.07 8.07
C PRO A 132 -6.30 -14.40 8.40
N LYS A 133 -7.07 -14.43 9.49
CA LYS A 133 -7.95 -15.52 9.84
C LYS A 133 -9.38 -15.19 9.42
N PHE A 134 -9.74 -15.56 8.20
CA PHE A 134 -11.02 -15.19 7.58
C PHE A 134 -12.26 -15.65 8.37
N SER A 135 -12.16 -16.79 9.10
CA SER A 135 -13.25 -17.29 9.95
C SER A 135 -13.60 -16.36 11.13
N LYS A 136 -12.80 -15.33 11.38
CA LYS A 136 -13.01 -14.35 12.45
C LYS A 136 -13.57 -13.02 11.96
N TYR A 137 -13.99 -12.96 10.69
CA TYR A 137 -14.52 -11.72 10.13
C TYR A 137 -15.78 -11.26 10.88
N GLU A 138 -15.74 -10.02 11.32
CA GLU A 138 -16.85 -9.30 11.91
C GLU A 138 -17.09 -8.02 11.07
N PRO A 139 -18.33 -7.69 10.72
CA PRO A 139 -18.63 -6.49 9.91
C PRO A 139 -18.06 -5.22 10.51
N ALA A 140 -17.65 -4.29 9.65
CA ALA A 140 -17.20 -2.97 10.08
C ALA A 140 -18.38 -2.15 10.61
N GLU A 141 -18.12 -1.28 11.59
CA GLU A 141 -19.13 -0.38 12.19
C GLU A 141 -19.52 0.77 11.27
N VAL A 142 -18.66 1.12 10.33
CA VAL A 142 -18.88 2.24 9.40
C VAL A 142 -18.91 1.75 7.96
N SER A 143 -19.71 2.41 7.13
CA SER A 143 -19.80 2.13 5.70
C SER A 143 -18.50 2.45 4.97
N PHE A 144 -18.26 1.80 3.83
CA PHE A 144 -17.10 2.06 2.98
C PHE A 144 -17.08 3.50 2.47
N SER A 145 -15.94 4.16 2.58
CA SER A 145 -15.75 5.53 2.11
C SER A 145 -14.61 5.64 1.12
N ILE A 146 -14.96 5.78 -0.15
CA ILE A 146 -14.00 6.04 -1.23
C ILE A 146 -13.25 7.37 -1.01
N ARG A 147 -13.91 8.40 -0.45
CA ARG A 147 -13.29 9.68 -0.14
C ARG A 147 -12.14 9.51 0.85
N ASN A 148 -12.34 8.68 1.90
CA ASN A 148 -11.29 8.40 2.88
C ASN A 148 -10.12 7.64 2.25
N VAL A 149 -10.38 6.69 1.36
CA VAL A 149 -9.34 5.98 0.59
C VAL A 149 -8.54 6.97 -0.25
N LEU A 150 -9.20 7.75 -1.10
CA LEU A 150 -8.53 8.73 -1.96
C LEU A 150 -7.72 9.75 -1.15
N LYS A 151 -8.25 10.23 -0.03
CA LYS A 151 -7.56 11.17 0.88
C LYS A 151 -6.27 10.61 1.47
N ARG A 152 -6.16 9.29 1.64
CA ARG A 152 -5.07 8.65 2.38
C ARG A 152 -4.10 7.87 1.51
N GLU A 153 -4.55 7.27 0.40
CA GLU A 153 -3.76 6.34 -0.41
C GLU A 153 -3.17 6.93 -1.69
N TYR A 154 -3.49 8.18 -2.07
CA TYR A 154 -2.95 8.80 -3.30
C TYR A 154 -1.41 8.83 -3.34
N ASN A 155 -0.74 8.97 -2.18
CA ASN A 155 0.72 8.91 -2.11
C ASN A 155 1.22 7.50 -2.41
N GLY A 156 0.59 6.47 -1.82
CA GLY A 156 0.94 5.06 -2.04
C GLY A 156 0.72 4.65 -3.50
N PHE A 157 -0.39 5.08 -4.08
CA PHE A 157 -0.68 4.85 -5.49
C PHE A 157 0.42 5.42 -6.39
N PHE A 158 0.77 6.70 -6.25
CA PHE A 158 1.83 7.31 -7.05
C PHE A 158 3.21 6.70 -6.78
N ALA A 159 3.50 6.36 -5.49
CA ALA A 159 4.77 5.73 -5.12
C ALA A 159 4.99 4.38 -5.82
N VAL A 160 3.93 3.59 -6.03
CA VAL A 160 4.02 2.34 -6.80
C VAL A 160 4.49 2.63 -8.22
N PHE A 161 3.80 3.50 -8.96
CA PHE A 161 4.13 3.76 -10.36
C PHE A 161 5.52 4.38 -10.56
N ILE A 162 5.91 5.33 -9.71
CA ILE A 162 7.24 5.93 -9.82
C ILE A 162 8.35 4.93 -9.48
N SER A 163 8.10 4.00 -8.55
CA SER A 163 9.08 2.96 -8.21
C SER A 163 9.27 1.96 -9.36
N PHE A 164 8.19 1.55 -10.02
CA PHE A 164 8.27 0.69 -11.20
C PHE A 164 9.01 1.38 -12.34
N ALA A 165 8.66 2.63 -12.65
CA ALA A 165 9.34 3.40 -13.70
C ALA A 165 10.83 3.59 -13.40
N PHE A 166 11.18 3.86 -12.15
CA PHE A 166 12.57 4.00 -11.71
C PHE A 166 13.38 2.71 -11.89
N ILE A 167 12.82 1.56 -11.47
CA ILE A 167 13.49 0.26 -11.65
C ILE A 167 13.61 -0.08 -13.14
N HIS A 168 12.58 0.24 -13.95
CA HIS A 168 12.59 0.03 -15.38
C HIS A 168 13.76 0.77 -16.03
N VAL A 169 13.92 2.04 -15.76
CA VAL A 169 15.04 2.85 -16.27
C VAL A 169 16.40 2.26 -15.86
N ILE A 170 16.54 1.82 -14.60
CA ILE A 170 17.78 1.20 -14.14
C ILE A 170 18.06 -0.12 -14.88
N LYS A 171 17.05 -0.97 -15.06
CA LYS A 171 17.19 -2.24 -15.78
C LYS A 171 17.66 -1.99 -17.21
N ASN A 172 16.99 -1.10 -17.94
CA ASN A 172 17.34 -0.80 -19.32
C ASN A 172 18.73 -0.14 -19.44
N TYR A 173 19.08 0.75 -18.48
CA TYR A 173 20.42 1.31 -18.44
C TYR A 173 21.52 0.26 -18.27
N ILE A 174 21.29 -0.75 -17.40
CA ILE A 174 22.24 -1.84 -17.18
C ILE A 174 22.30 -2.77 -18.42
N GLU A 175 21.16 -2.98 -19.09
CA GLU A 175 21.08 -3.89 -20.24
C GLU A 175 21.69 -3.30 -21.51
N PHE A 176 21.40 -2.03 -21.80
CA PHE A 176 21.83 -1.38 -23.03
C PHE A 176 23.11 -0.55 -22.88
N GLU A 177 23.58 -0.30 -21.66
CA GLU A 177 24.73 0.57 -21.34
C GLU A 177 24.65 1.94 -22.05
N SER A 178 23.44 2.43 -22.32
CA SER A 178 23.15 3.65 -23.06
C SER A 178 22.34 4.63 -22.22
N LEU A 179 22.58 5.92 -22.42
CA LEU A 179 21.78 7.01 -21.87
C LEU A 179 20.74 7.54 -22.90
N ASP A 180 20.55 6.82 -24.02
CA ASP A 180 19.51 7.19 -24.96
C ASP A 180 18.14 6.93 -24.34
N TRP A 181 17.33 8.00 -24.27
CA TRP A 181 16.03 7.97 -23.62
C TRP A 181 15.04 7.01 -24.31
N GLU A 182 15.15 6.82 -25.62
CA GLU A 182 14.33 5.88 -26.41
C GLU A 182 14.57 4.42 -25.97
N MET A 183 15.80 4.12 -25.54
CA MET A 183 16.16 2.80 -25.01
C MET A 183 15.85 2.65 -23.51
N LEU A 184 15.82 3.77 -22.77
CA LEU A 184 15.64 3.74 -21.31
C LEU A 184 14.19 3.64 -20.86
N ILE A 185 13.24 4.12 -21.66
CA ILE A 185 11.85 4.27 -21.25
C ILE A 185 10.90 3.67 -22.28
N ASP A 186 10.26 2.57 -21.94
CA ASP A 186 9.20 2.01 -22.77
C ASP A 186 7.99 2.94 -22.85
N PRO A 187 7.28 2.96 -24.00
CA PRO A 187 6.12 3.82 -24.22
C PRO A 187 5.05 3.71 -23.13
N ILE A 188 4.88 2.55 -22.49
CA ILE A 188 3.91 2.37 -21.43
C ILE A 188 4.16 3.29 -20.23
N TRP A 189 5.42 3.56 -19.89
CA TRP A 189 5.77 4.44 -18.77
C TRP A 189 5.58 5.91 -19.10
N LEU A 190 5.68 6.28 -20.38
CA LEU A 190 5.36 7.64 -20.85
C LEU A 190 3.88 7.98 -20.67
N TYR A 191 2.99 6.99 -20.55
CA TYR A 191 1.57 7.20 -20.26
C TYR A 191 1.26 7.01 -18.77
N LEU A 192 1.70 5.87 -18.17
CA LEU A 192 1.33 5.55 -16.80
C LEU A 192 1.88 6.54 -15.77
N LEU A 193 3.11 7.01 -15.97
CA LEU A 193 3.72 7.94 -15.01
C LEU A 193 3.05 9.31 -14.99
N PRO A 194 2.83 10.01 -16.13
CA PRO A 194 2.09 11.28 -16.16
C PRO A 194 0.66 11.13 -15.65
N ILE A 195 -0.07 10.07 -16.03
CA ILE A 195 -1.44 9.83 -15.54
C ILE A 195 -1.45 9.69 -14.03
N SER A 196 -0.56 8.86 -13.47
CA SER A 196 -0.47 8.68 -12.02
C SER A 196 -0.06 9.97 -11.30
N PHE A 197 0.81 10.78 -11.91
CA PHE A 197 1.22 12.08 -11.39
C PHE A 197 0.07 13.10 -11.39
N VAL A 198 -0.72 13.17 -12.47
CA VAL A 198 -1.91 14.04 -12.53
C VAL A 198 -2.92 13.66 -11.46
N ILE A 199 -3.19 12.36 -11.28
CA ILE A 199 -4.07 11.85 -10.22
C ILE A 199 -3.51 12.27 -8.84
N PHE A 200 -2.22 12.08 -8.61
CA PHE A 200 -1.55 12.46 -7.37
C PHE A 200 -1.68 13.96 -7.07
N VAL A 201 -1.37 14.83 -8.05
CA VAL A 201 -1.45 16.30 -7.88
C VAL A 201 -2.89 16.73 -7.64
N THR A 202 -3.85 16.17 -8.37
CA THR A 202 -5.27 16.46 -8.23
C THR A 202 -5.76 16.10 -6.83
N LEU A 203 -5.54 14.86 -6.37
CA LEU A 203 -5.97 14.42 -5.06
C LEU A 203 -5.27 15.16 -3.90
N ARG A 204 -3.97 15.47 -4.07
CA ARG A 204 -3.22 16.29 -3.13
C ARG A 204 -3.79 17.71 -3.03
N THR A 205 -4.17 18.30 -4.15
CA THR A 205 -4.76 19.64 -4.21
C THR A 205 -6.14 19.64 -3.58
N LEU A 206 -7.00 18.68 -3.92
CA LEU A 206 -8.32 18.52 -3.31
C LEU A 206 -8.22 18.35 -1.79
N LYS A 207 -7.28 17.52 -1.31
CA LYS A 207 -7.05 17.32 0.13
C LYS A 207 -6.59 18.58 0.86
N LYS A 208 -5.72 19.40 0.21
CA LYS A 208 -5.11 20.56 0.88
C LYS A 208 -5.90 21.83 0.77
N LYS A 209 -6.61 22.03 -0.35
CA LYS A 209 -7.27 23.30 -0.68
C LYS A 209 -8.80 23.24 -0.60
N THR A 210 -9.38 22.05 -0.46
CA THR A 210 -10.84 21.86 -0.43
C THR A 210 -11.25 20.91 0.68
N LYS A 211 -12.57 20.89 0.96
CA LYS A 211 -13.20 19.92 1.89
C LYS A 211 -13.85 18.74 1.17
N VAL A 212 -13.67 18.61 -0.16
CA VAL A 212 -14.32 17.57 -1.00
C VAL A 212 -14.01 16.15 -0.52
N LEU A 213 -12.79 15.91 -0.02
CA LEU A 213 -12.37 14.62 0.51
C LEU A 213 -12.60 14.47 2.03
N ASP A 214 -13.23 15.44 2.68
CA ASP A 214 -13.59 15.31 4.08
C ASP A 214 -14.79 14.38 4.22
N VAL A 215 -14.77 13.57 5.27
CA VAL A 215 -15.81 12.59 5.56
C VAL A 215 -16.31 12.86 6.98
N GLU A 216 -17.59 13.22 7.10
CA GLU A 216 -18.31 13.40 8.36
C GLU A 216 -18.94 12.08 8.80
N GLY A 217 -19.33 11.97 10.06
CA GLY A 217 -20.11 10.85 10.58
C GLY A 217 -19.35 9.51 10.67
N ARG A 218 -18.03 9.54 10.73
CA ARG A 218 -17.20 8.33 10.94
C ARG A 218 -16.67 8.26 12.37
N GLU A 219 -17.43 8.75 13.33
CA GLU A 219 -17.07 8.65 14.74
C GLU A 219 -17.20 7.18 15.19
N TYR A 220 -16.32 6.76 16.08
CA TYR A 220 -16.37 5.42 16.67
C TYR A 220 -17.55 5.35 17.64
N VAL A 221 -18.44 4.40 17.44
CA VAL A 221 -19.67 4.18 18.23
C VAL A 221 -19.48 2.88 19.02
N GLY A 222 -18.44 2.78 19.84
CA GLY A 222 -18.18 1.52 20.52
C GLY A 222 -17.96 1.62 22.00
#